data_0a1912fcac1a6b49e8567694300841a3
#
_entry.id   0a1912fcac1a6b49e8567694300841a3
#
_cell.length_a   1.000
_cell.length_b   1.000
_cell.length_c   1.000
_cell.angle_alpha   90.00
_cell.angle_beta   90.00
_cell.angle_gamma   90.00
#
_symmetry.space_group_name_H-M   'P 1'
#
loop_
_entity.id
_entity.type
_entity.pdbx_description
1 polymer ?
#
loop_
_entity_poly.entity_id
_entity_poly.type
_entity_poly.pdbx_seq_one_letter_code
_entity_poly.pdbx_strand_id
1 'polypeptide(L)'
;MEAKIYYERHLPHWQPLGKVLFITWRLAGSLPAGFWRECTEKSAGKRFVAFDRTLDSGRTGPMWMKNADVAKLVSDALRYGETERGLYRMLAFVVMSNHVHLLIEAVKPLEKITRLLKGYTARCANQYLARTGQAFWQDESFDRWVRNSAELERIIHYIENNPVKAGLVNHAEDWAWSSAAKSKAETILQVR
;
A
#
# COMPACT_ATOMS: atom_id res chain seq x y z
N MET A 1 -13.56 -13.86 -20.00
CA MET A 1 -14.01 -12.58 -19.40
C MET A 1 -12.90 -11.58 -19.61
N GLU A 2 -13.14 -10.57 -20.45
CA GLU A 2 -12.19 -9.45 -20.61
C GLU A 2 -12.12 -8.67 -19.31
N ALA A 3 -10.89 -8.42 -18.83
CA ALA A 3 -10.67 -7.61 -17.64
C ALA A 3 -11.14 -6.17 -17.92
N LYS A 4 -11.99 -5.61 -17.07
CA LYS A 4 -12.41 -4.22 -17.16
C LYS A 4 -11.18 -3.33 -16.98
N ILE A 5 -10.77 -2.63 -18.04
CA ILE A 5 -9.60 -1.74 -18.04
C ILE A 5 -9.86 -0.46 -17.25
N TYR A 6 -11.12 -0.03 -17.16
CA TYR A 6 -11.57 1.14 -16.42
C TYR A 6 -12.91 0.90 -15.74
N TYR A 7 -13.00 1.27 -14.47
CA TYR A 7 -14.27 1.40 -13.73
C TYR A 7 -14.12 2.48 -12.65
N GLU A 8 -15.21 3.05 -12.20
CA GLU A 8 -15.22 4.09 -11.17
C GLU A 8 -16.17 3.68 -10.03
N ARG A 9 -15.67 3.84 -8.80
CA ARG A 9 -16.45 3.82 -7.57
C ARG A 9 -16.25 5.16 -6.88
N HIS A 10 -15.68 5.20 -5.66
CA HIS A 10 -15.25 6.47 -5.04
C HIS A 10 -13.96 7.02 -5.67
N LEU A 11 -13.14 6.18 -6.27
CA LEU A 11 -11.90 6.49 -6.98
C LEU A 11 -11.90 5.83 -8.36
N PRO A 12 -11.31 6.47 -9.38
CA PRO A 12 -11.17 5.87 -10.69
C PRO A 12 -10.16 4.71 -10.67
N HIS A 13 -10.47 3.64 -11.41
CA HIS A 13 -9.62 2.48 -11.59
C HIS A 13 -9.26 2.34 -13.06
N TRP A 14 -7.99 2.44 -13.40
CA TRP A 14 -7.49 2.24 -14.75
C TRP A 14 -6.28 1.32 -14.74
N GLN A 15 -6.43 0.11 -15.26
CA GLN A 15 -5.50 -0.99 -15.15
C GLN A 15 -5.09 -1.55 -16.52
N PRO A 16 -4.38 -0.76 -17.39
CA PRO A 16 -3.89 -1.29 -18.65
C PRO A 16 -2.77 -2.32 -18.39
N LEU A 17 -2.83 -3.45 -19.10
CA LEU A 17 -1.82 -4.51 -19.02
C LEU A 17 -0.44 -3.99 -19.43
N GLY A 18 0.61 -4.47 -18.78
CA GLY A 18 2.01 -4.12 -19.05
C GLY A 18 2.40 -2.70 -18.64
N LYS A 19 1.61 -2.03 -17.81
CA LYS A 19 1.94 -0.71 -17.23
C LYS A 19 2.32 -0.85 -15.78
N VAL A 20 3.13 0.10 -15.32
CA VAL A 20 3.45 0.26 -13.90
C VAL A 20 2.22 0.81 -13.20
N LEU A 21 1.81 0.14 -12.11
CA LEU A 21 0.63 0.49 -11.31
C LEU A 21 1.06 0.95 -9.92
N PHE A 22 0.51 2.10 -9.52
CA PHE A 22 0.56 2.57 -8.14
C PHE A 22 -0.76 2.20 -7.46
N ILE A 23 -0.67 1.52 -6.32
CA ILE A 23 -1.80 0.94 -5.62
C ILE A 23 -1.73 1.33 -4.14
N THR A 24 -2.87 1.71 -3.57
CA THR A 24 -3.02 1.95 -2.13
C THR A 24 -4.24 1.21 -1.60
N TRP A 25 -4.08 0.43 -0.54
CA TRP A 25 -5.20 -0.13 0.22
C TRP A 25 -5.02 0.08 1.71
N ARG A 26 -6.11 0.07 2.44
CA ARG A 26 -6.15 0.49 3.83
C ARG A 26 -6.92 -0.49 4.72
N LEU A 27 -6.71 -0.41 6.02
CA LEU A 27 -7.50 -1.14 7.01
C LEU A 27 -8.97 -0.70 6.95
N ALA A 28 -9.87 -1.64 7.20
CA ALA A 28 -11.29 -1.35 7.33
C ALA A 28 -11.52 -0.36 8.48
N GLY A 29 -12.32 0.67 8.23
CA GLY A 29 -12.61 1.71 9.22
C GLY A 29 -11.52 2.77 9.43
N SER A 30 -10.42 2.78 8.65
CA SER A 30 -9.33 3.76 8.79
C SER A 30 -9.61 5.15 8.20
N LEU A 31 -10.80 5.39 7.66
CA LEU A 31 -11.29 6.71 7.28
C LEU A 31 -12.53 7.07 8.08
N PRO A 32 -12.76 8.37 8.34
CA PRO A 32 -14.01 8.84 8.94
C PRO A 32 -15.23 8.40 8.14
N ALA A 33 -16.33 8.13 8.82
CA ALA A 33 -17.61 7.92 8.17
C ALA A 33 -17.98 9.17 7.37
N GLY A 34 -18.37 8.99 6.10
CA GLY A 34 -18.73 10.11 5.23
C GLY A 34 -17.56 10.81 4.53
N PHE A 35 -16.30 10.39 4.72
CA PHE A 35 -15.12 11.01 4.10
C PHE A 35 -15.33 11.32 2.60
N TRP A 36 -15.81 10.36 1.82
CA TRP A 36 -16.02 10.55 0.38
C TRP A 36 -17.15 11.53 0.03
N ARG A 37 -18.16 11.61 0.86
CA ARG A 37 -19.27 12.57 0.71
C ARG A 37 -18.82 13.99 1.03
N GLU A 38 -17.93 14.14 2.01
CA GLU A 38 -17.44 15.42 2.51
C GLU A 38 -16.22 15.93 1.74
N CYS A 39 -15.54 15.05 0.97
CA CYS A 39 -14.39 15.41 0.16
C CYS A 39 -14.81 16.26 -1.03
N THR A 40 -14.61 17.57 -0.95
CA THR A 40 -14.98 18.57 -1.98
C THR A 40 -14.00 18.62 -3.16
N GLU A 41 -12.90 17.90 -3.10
CA GLU A 41 -11.86 17.89 -4.13
C GLU A 41 -12.36 17.29 -5.45
N LYS A 42 -12.27 18.07 -6.54
CA LYS A 42 -12.83 17.68 -7.85
C LYS A 42 -11.90 16.79 -8.67
N SER A 43 -10.57 16.96 -8.56
CA SER A 43 -9.63 16.14 -9.33
C SER A 43 -9.25 14.86 -8.59
N ALA A 44 -9.09 13.76 -9.33
CA ALA A 44 -8.67 12.46 -8.76
C ALA A 44 -7.35 12.56 -7.99
N GLY A 45 -6.38 13.34 -8.48
CA GLY A 45 -5.11 13.55 -7.80
C GLY A 45 -5.25 14.27 -6.45
N LYS A 46 -6.05 15.34 -6.39
CA LYS A 46 -6.31 16.06 -5.14
C LYS A 46 -7.13 15.21 -4.16
N ARG A 47 -8.10 14.44 -4.65
CA ARG A 47 -8.86 13.47 -3.83
C ARG A 47 -7.93 12.43 -3.22
N PHE A 48 -6.97 11.91 -3.99
CA PHE A 48 -5.97 10.99 -3.47
C PHE A 48 -5.10 11.65 -2.40
N VAL A 49 -4.62 12.88 -2.59
CA VAL A 49 -3.82 13.61 -1.59
C VAL A 49 -4.61 13.81 -0.29
N ALA A 50 -5.90 14.19 -0.36
CA ALA A 50 -6.75 14.34 0.81
C ALA A 50 -6.98 13.00 1.53
N PHE A 51 -7.24 11.94 0.77
CA PHE A 51 -7.37 10.57 1.27
C PHE A 51 -6.12 10.12 2.02
N ASP A 52 -4.97 10.24 1.40
CA ASP A 52 -3.70 9.81 1.95
C ASP A 52 -3.30 10.59 3.20
N ARG A 53 -3.44 11.94 3.17
CA ARG A 53 -3.21 12.80 4.33
C ARG A 53 -4.10 12.40 5.53
N THR A 54 -5.32 11.96 5.26
CA THR A 54 -6.23 11.50 6.33
C THR A 54 -5.75 10.19 6.92
N LEU A 55 -5.25 9.26 6.11
CA LEU A 55 -4.65 8.01 6.58
C LEU A 55 -3.37 8.26 7.39
N ASP A 56 -2.47 9.10 6.88
CA ASP A 56 -1.20 9.49 7.54
C ASP A 56 -1.46 10.11 8.92
N SER A 57 -2.53 10.90 9.06
CA SER A 57 -2.88 11.55 10.33
C SER A 57 -3.12 10.56 11.46
N GLY A 58 -3.52 9.34 11.14
CA GLY A 58 -3.77 8.28 12.09
C GLY A 58 -4.86 8.58 13.14
N ARG A 59 -5.74 9.53 12.85
CA ARG A 59 -6.77 9.99 13.81
C ARG A 59 -8.01 9.11 13.85
N THR A 60 -8.19 8.24 12.86
CA THR A 60 -9.42 7.45 12.73
C THR A 60 -9.10 5.99 12.48
N GLY A 61 -9.82 5.12 13.19
CA GLY A 61 -9.85 3.68 12.98
C GLY A 61 -8.61 2.93 13.47
N PRO A 62 -8.50 1.66 13.06
CA PRO A 62 -7.46 0.78 13.55
C PRO A 62 -6.09 1.10 12.94
N MET A 63 -5.06 0.76 13.73
CA MET A 63 -3.65 0.87 13.36
C MET A 63 -2.92 -0.46 13.60
N TRP A 64 -3.51 -1.55 13.13
CA TRP A 64 -3.03 -2.90 13.42
C TRP A 64 -1.58 -3.13 12.97
N MET A 65 -1.13 -2.43 11.92
CA MET A 65 0.25 -2.53 11.43
C MET A 65 1.26 -1.67 12.20
N LYS A 66 0.86 -0.99 13.31
CA LYS A 66 1.81 -0.54 14.35
C LYS A 66 2.45 -1.72 15.09
N ASN A 67 1.76 -2.87 15.16
CA ASN A 67 2.36 -4.10 15.63
C ASN A 67 3.38 -4.59 14.60
N ALA A 68 4.62 -4.78 15.04
CA ALA A 68 5.75 -5.16 14.18
C ALA A 68 5.53 -6.51 13.48
N ASP A 69 4.90 -7.48 14.16
CA ASP A 69 4.65 -8.81 13.58
C ASP A 69 3.59 -8.73 12.47
N VAL A 70 2.57 -7.88 12.65
CA VAL A 70 1.54 -7.64 11.62
C VAL A 70 2.15 -6.89 10.42
N ALA A 71 2.96 -5.86 10.66
CA ALA A 71 3.66 -5.15 9.59
C ALA A 71 4.63 -6.07 8.83
N LYS A 72 5.38 -6.89 9.55
CA LYS A 72 6.26 -7.91 8.98
C LYS A 72 5.50 -8.91 8.12
N LEU A 73 4.39 -9.46 8.62
CA LEU A 73 3.53 -10.37 7.87
C LEU A 73 3.09 -9.77 6.53
N VAL A 74 2.66 -8.50 6.54
CA VAL A 74 2.22 -7.82 5.31
C VAL A 74 3.41 -7.60 4.38
N SER A 75 4.54 -7.09 4.88
CA SER A 75 5.77 -6.88 4.11
C SER A 75 6.29 -8.17 3.46
N ASP A 76 6.35 -9.26 4.23
CA ASP A 76 6.79 -10.57 3.73
C ASP A 76 5.84 -11.10 2.65
N ALA A 77 4.52 -10.92 2.81
CA ALA A 77 3.55 -11.33 1.80
C ALA A 77 3.71 -10.55 0.48
N LEU A 78 4.07 -9.25 0.54
CA LEU A 78 4.39 -8.47 -0.66
C LEU A 78 5.63 -9.04 -1.36
N ARG A 79 6.71 -9.29 -0.64
CA ARG A 79 7.94 -9.86 -1.19
C ARG A 79 7.71 -11.26 -1.78
N TYR A 80 6.99 -12.13 -1.05
CA TYR A 80 6.62 -13.46 -1.51
C TYR A 80 5.76 -13.44 -2.78
N GLY A 81 4.88 -12.45 -2.91
CA GLY A 81 4.06 -12.22 -4.12
C GLY A 81 4.92 -11.99 -5.36
N GLU A 82 6.05 -11.31 -5.23
CA GLU A 82 7.05 -11.13 -6.29
C GLU A 82 7.89 -12.38 -6.52
N THR A 83 8.64 -12.82 -5.48
CA THR A 83 9.72 -13.81 -5.62
C THR A 83 9.21 -15.22 -5.91
N GLU A 84 8.19 -15.67 -5.19
CA GLU A 84 7.73 -17.06 -5.25
C GLU A 84 6.46 -17.24 -6.11
N ARG A 85 5.62 -16.21 -6.15
CA ARG A 85 4.35 -16.30 -6.89
C ARG A 85 4.40 -15.70 -8.28
N GLY A 86 5.43 -14.91 -8.59
CA GLY A 86 5.59 -14.23 -9.88
C GLY A 86 4.38 -13.40 -10.27
N LEU A 87 3.75 -12.73 -9.31
CA LEU A 87 2.54 -11.95 -9.54
C LEU A 87 2.84 -10.61 -10.21
N TYR A 88 4.00 -10.04 -9.91
CA TYR A 88 4.47 -8.73 -10.35
C TYR A 88 5.99 -8.60 -10.17
N ARG A 89 6.55 -7.54 -10.71
CA ARG A 89 7.86 -6.98 -10.34
C ARG A 89 7.63 -5.76 -9.47
N MET A 90 8.15 -5.78 -8.26
CA MET A 90 7.99 -4.69 -7.29
C MET A 90 9.04 -3.60 -7.52
N LEU A 91 8.59 -2.35 -7.60
CA LEU A 91 9.46 -1.18 -7.81
C LEU A 91 9.63 -0.37 -6.53
N ALA A 92 8.59 -0.25 -5.73
CA ALA A 92 8.62 0.34 -4.39
C ALA A 92 7.43 -0.12 -3.57
N PHE A 93 7.58 -0.14 -2.24
CA PHE A 93 6.47 -0.37 -1.32
C PHE A 93 6.72 0.26 0.04
N VAL A 94 5.65 0.49 0.79
CA VAL A 94 5.69 0.80 2.21
C VAL A 94 4.44 0.26 2.91
N VAL A 95 4.65 -0.36 4.06
CA VAL A 95 3.58 -0.75 4.98
C VAL A 95 3.52 0.29 6.09
N MET A 96 2.48 1.13 6.07
CA MET A 96 2.20 2.15 7.08
C MET A 96 1.34 1.55 8.20
N SER A 97 1.06 2.34 9.25
CA SER A 97 0.31 1.86 10.42
C SER A 97 -1.11 1.37 10.11
N ASN A 98 -1.76 1.87 9.05
CA ASN A 98 -3.15 1.60 8.69
C ASN A 98 -3.40 1.43 7.17
N HIS A 99 -2.38 1.54 6.34
CA HIS A 99 -2.47 1.38 4.88
C HIS A 99 -1.15 0.89 4.28
N VAL A 100 -1.20 0.54 3.01
CA VAL A 100 -0.05 0.08 2.22
C VAL A 100 -0.03 0.85 0.92
N HIS A 101 1.15 1.31 0.51
CA HIS A 101 1.44 1.73 -0.85
C HIS A 101 2.29 0.68 -1.53
N LEU A 102 1.96 0.38 -2.78
CA LEU A 102 2.66 -0.59 -3.60
C LEU A 102 2.79 -0.06 -5.04
N LEU A 103 3.99 -0.10 -5.58
CA LEU A 103 4.30 0.26 -6.95
C LEU A 103 4.87 -0.96 -7.66
N ILE A 104 4.17 -1.44 -8.70
CA ILE A 104 4.49 -2.69 -9.37
C ILE A 104 4.38 -2.58 -10.89
N GLU A 105 5.14 -3.40 -11.57
CA GLU A 105 4.87 -3.82 -12.94
C GLU A 105 4.10 -5.15 -12.87
N ALA A 106 2.81 -5.12 -13.21
CA ALA A 106 1.92 -6.24 -13.00
C ALA A 106 2.15 -7.35 -14.05
N VAL A 107 2.42 -8.58 -13.60
CA VAL A 107 2.51 -9.79 -14.45
C VAL A 107 1.15 -10.51 -14.51
N LYS A 108 0.35 -10.39 -13.47
CA LYS A 108 -1.01 -10.95 -13.39
C LYS A 108 -2.03 -9.82 -13.26
N PRO A 109 -3.32 -10.07 -13.58
CA PRO A 109 -4.38 -9.08 -13.40
C PRO A 109 -4.40 -8.53 -11.96
N LEU A 110 -4.55 -7.21 -11.81
CA LEU A 110 -4.50 -6.53 -10.52
C LEU A 110 -5.52 -7.07 -9.52
N GLU A 111 -6.73 -7.40 -9.98
CA GLU A 111 -7.76 -8.03 -9.15
C GLU A 111 -7.27 -9.34 -8.52
N LYS A 112 -6.56 -10.17 -9.28
CA LYS A 112 -5.96 -11.41 -8.77
C LYS A 112 -4.86 -11.12 -7.74
N ILE A 113 -3.99 -10.14 -8.01
CA ILE A 113 -2.91 -9.72 -7.12
C ILE A 113 -3.49 -9.25 -5.79
N THR A 114 -4.39 -8.27 -5.81
CA THR A 114 -4.98 -7.68 -4.60
C THR A 114 -5.80 -8.68 -3.81
N ARG A 115 -6.58 -9.54 -4.47
CA ARG A 115 -7.35 -10.61 -3.82
C ARG A 115 -6.43 -11.59 -3.07
N LEU A 116 -5.34 -12.02 -3.68
CA LEU A 116 -4.40 -12.96 -3.05
C LEU A 116 -3.70 -12.32 -1.86
N LEU A 117 -3.14 -11.12 -2.04
CA LEU A 117 -2.40 -10.42 -0.98
C LEU A 117 -3.31 -10.04 0.19
N LYS A 118 -4.44 -9.38 -0.09
CA LYS A 118 -5.38 -8.94 0.96
C LYS A 118 -6.03 -10.14 1.65
N GLY A 119 -6.40 -11.18 0.92
CA GLY A 119 -7.02 -12.39 1.49
C GLY A 119 -6.08 -13.14 2.42
N TYR A 120 -4.84 -13.36 2.00
CA TYR A 120 -3.83 -14.03 2.81
C TYR A 120 -3.49 -13.23 4.07
N THR A 121 -3.13 -11.94 3.89
CA THR A 121 -2.69 -11.09 5.01
C THR A 121 -3.81 -10.82 6.00
N ALA A 122 -5.07 -10.62 5.54
CA ALA A 122 -6.23 -10.48 6.43
C ALA A 122 -6.46 -11.71 7.30
N ARG A 123 -6.40 -12.90 6.70
CA ARG A 123 -6.57 -14.17 7.44
C ARG A 123 -5.51 -14.32 8.51
N CYS A 124 -4.23 -14.20 8.14
CA CYS A 124 -3.14 -14.41 9.08
C CYS A 124 -3.07 -13.31 10.15
N ALA A 125 -3.27 -12.05 9.78
CA ALA A 125 -3.29 -10.94 10.74
C ALA A 125 -4.47 -11.05 11.71
N ASN A 126 -5.67 -11.39 11.23
CA ASN A 126 -6.83 -11.58 12.11
C ASN A 126 -6.66 -12.79 13.05
N GLN A 127 -6.00 -13.86 12.60
CA GLN A 127 -5.66 -14.98 13.46
C GLN A 127 -4.68 -14.55 14.57
N TYR A 128 -3.62 -13.83 14.21
CA TYR A 128 -2.63 -13.29 15.14
C TYR A 128 -3.27 -12.34 16.19
N LEU A 129 -4.17 -11.47 15.74
CA LEU A 129 -4.86 -10.48 16.57
C LEU A 129 -6.09 -11.03 17.31
N ALA A 130 -6.36 -12.35 17.24
CA ALA A 130 -7.58 -12.98 17.80
C ALA A 130 -8.89 -12.35 17.28
N ARG A 131 -8.95 -12.00 15.99
CA ARG A 131 -10.07 -11.29 15.32
C ARG A 131 -10.63 -12.07 14.13
N THR A 132 -10.50 -13.38 14.10
CA THR A 132 -10.99 -14.23 13.02
C THR A 132 -12.45 -13.92 12.67
N GLY A 133 -12.76 -13.81 11.38
CA GLY A 133 -14.09 -13.47 10.87
C GLY A 133 -14.39 -11.97 10.76
N GLN A 134 -13.52 -11.10 11.25
CA GLN A 134 -13.70 -9.65 11.14
C GLN A 134 -13.03 -9.07 9.88
N ALA A 135 -13.54 -7.95 9.38
CA ALA A 135 -12.91 -7.22 8.29
C ALA A 135 -11.54 -6.69 8.74
N PHE A 136 -10.49 -6.98 7.96
CA PHE A 136 -9.14 -6.43 8.16
C PHE A 136 -8.87 -5.30 7.16
N TRP A 137 -9.02 -5.58 5.86
CA TRP A 137 -8.86 -4.60 4.81
C TRP A 137 -10.18 -4.01 4.37
N GLN A 138 -10.19 -2.74 3.98
CA GLN A 138 -11.28 -2.16 3.22
C GLN A 138 -11.32 -2.84 1.84
N ASP A 139 -12.52 -3.10 1.32
CA ASP A 139 -12.69 -3.81 0.04
C ASP A 139 -12.07 -3.03 -1.11
N GLU A 140 -12.35 -1.74 -1.19
CA GLU A 140 -11.85 -0.85 -2.24
C GLU A 140 -10.38 -0.49 -2.01
N SER A 141 -9.62 -0.44 -3.10
CA SER A 141 -8.26 0.12 -3.17
C SER A 141 -8.22 1.25 -4.18
N PHE A 142 -7.30 2.19 -3.98
CA PHE A 142 -6.94 3.16 -5.01
C PHE A 142 -5.91 2.51 -5.92
N ASP A 143 -6.06 2.67 -7.25
CA ASP A 143 -5.05 2.27 -8.20
C ASP A 143 -5.02 3.23 -9.39
N ARG A 144 -3.83 3.44 -9.94
CA ARG A 144 -3.61 4.16 -11.18
C ARG A 144 -2.32 3.72 -11.85
N TRP A 145 -2.25 3.83 -13.18
CA TRP A 145 -1.03 3.58 -13.92
C TRP A 145 -0.12 4.80 -13.94
N VAL A 146 1.20 4.55 -14.04
CA VAL A 146 2.25 5.55 -14.09
C VAL A 146 2.49 5.94 -15.55
N ARG A 147 2.53 7.23 -15.85
CA ARG A 147 2.51 7.75 -17.23
C ARG A 147 3.87 7.86 -17.88
N ASN A 148 4.90 8.17 -17.10
CA ASN A 148 6.26 8.40 -17.59
C ASN A 148 7.30 8.21 -16.47
N SER A 149 8.59 8.25 -16.84
CA SER A 149 9.73 8.06 -15.92
C SER A 149 9.78 9.11 -14.81
N ALA A 150 9.52 10.37 -15.11
CA ALA A 150 9.53 11.43 -14.09
C ALA A 150 8.41 11.24 -13.05
N GLU A 151 7.25 10.72 -13.46
CA GLU A 151 6.19 10.36 -12.52
C GLU A 151 6.56 9.11 -11.71
N LEU A 152 7.23 8.14 -12.33
CA LEU A 152 7.74 6.94 -11.67
C LEU A 152 8.67 7.30 -10.51
N GLU A 153 9.68 8.11 -10.77
CA GLU A 153 10.65 8.57 -9.75
C GLU A 153 9.96 9.30 -8.60
N ARG A 154 9.02 10.21 -8.91
CA ARG A 154 8.25 10.91 -7.87
C ARG A 154 7.42 9.97 -7.01
N ILE A 155 6.84 8.92 -7.60
CA ILE A 155 6.03 7.95 -6.84
C ILE A 155 6.93 7.07 -5.98
N ILE A 156 8.08 6.62 -6.46
CA ILE A 156 9.06 5.87 -5.65
C ILE A 156 9.46 6.72 -4.43
N HIS A 157 9.94 7.94 -4.68
CA HIS A 157 10.31 8.86 -3.61
C HIS A 157 9.15 9.12 -2.62
N TYR A 158 7.95 9.32 -3.13
CA TYR A 158 6.76 9.50 -2.31
C TYR A 158 6.48 8.29 -1.40
N ILE A 159 6.54 7.06 -1.93
CA ILE A 159 6.30 5.82 -1.19
C ILE A 159 7.35 5.67 -0.08
N GLU A 160 8.62 5.82 -0.43
CA GLU A 160 9.74 5.59 0.47
C GLU A 160 9.84 6.63 1.58
N ASN A 161 9.48 7.88 1.29
CA ASN A 161 9.46 8.97 2.28
C ASN A 161 8.14 9.11 3.05
N ASN A 162 7.16 8.27 2.80
CA ASN A 162 5.88 8.33 3.50
C ASN A 162 6.02 8.21 5.03
N PRO A 163 6.86 7.29 5.60
CA PRO A 163 7.07 7.21 7.05
C PRO A 163 7.72 8.47 7.65
N VAL A 164 8.62 9.14 6.91
CA VAL A 164 9.23 10.40 7.33
C VAL A 164 8.18 11.51 7.36
N LYS A 165 7.40 11.63 6.28
CA LYS A 165 6.30 12.60 6.17
C LYS A 165 5.25 12.42 7.27
N ALA A 166 4.98 11.17 7.67
CA ALA A 166 4.07 10.85 8.78
C ALA A 166 4.71 11.02 10.17
N GLY A 167 5.97 11.40 10.27
CA GLY A 167 6.70 11.60 11.53
C GLY A 167 6.98 10.29 12.29
N LEU A 168 7.02 9.15 11.61
CA LEU A 168 7.28 7.85 12.21
C LEU A 168 8.78 7.55 12.36
N VAL A 169 9.60 8.08 11.47
CA VAL A 169 11.07 7.98 11.45
C VAL A 169 11.66 9.29 10.93
N ASN A 170 12.98 9.50 11.15
CA ASN A 170 13.70 10.67 10.63
C ASN A 170 14.22 10.43 9.19
N HIS A 171 14.58 9.20 8.84
CA HIS A 171 15.09 8.83 7.52
C HIS A 171 14.30 7.66 6.96
N ALA A 172 14.11 7.63 5.63
CA ALA A 172 13.31 6.61 4.95
C ALA A 172 13.84 5.18 5.18
N GLU A 173 15.15 5.04 5.21
CA GLU A 173 15.86 3.78 5.44
C GLU A 173 15.69 3.22 6.86
N ASP A 174 15.24 4.01 7.82
CA ASP A 174 14.98 3.57 9.19
C ASP A 174 13.63 2.85 9.33
N TRP A 175 12.77 2.94 8.30
CA TRP A 175 11.48 2.26 8.32
C TRP A 175 11.59 0.85 7.74
N ALA A 176 11.65 -0.15 8.63
CA ALA A 176 11.89 -1.56 8.29
C ALA A 176 10.88 -2.17 7.29
N TRP A 177 9.69 -1.57 7.16
CA TRP A 177 8.58 -2.11 6.37
C TRP A 177 8.40 -1.36 5.03
N SER A 178 9.52 -1.01 4.39
CA SER A 178 9.53 -0.34 3.09
C SER A 178 10.63 -0.87 2.17
N SER A 179 10.57 -0.47 0.90
CA SER A 179 11.64 -0.72 -0.09
C SER A 179 12.92 0.08 0.22
N ALA A 180 12.80 1.21 0.92
CA ALA A 180 13.95 2.03 1.33
C ALA A 180 14.75 1.44 2.49
N ALA A 181 14.21 0.44 3.22
CA ALA A 181 14.85 -0.11 4.40
C ALA A 181 16.24 -0.65 4.08
N LYS A 182 17.24 -0.22 4.85
CA LYS A 182 18.59 -0.78 4.78
C LYS A 182 18.55 -2.29 5.03
N SER A 183 19.23 -3.07 4.19
CA SER A 183 19.41 -4.47 4.48
C SER A 183 20.23 -4.61 5.76
N LYS A 184 19.88 -5.58 6.61
CA LYS A 184 20.68 -5.84 7.84
C LYS A 184 22.16 -6.11 7.53
N ALA A 185 22.48 -6.56 6.32
CA ALA A 185 23.86 -6.79 5.87
C ALA A 185 24.63 -5.47 5.67
N GLU A 186 24.00 -4.42 5.19
CA GLU A 186 24.64 -3.10 4.99
C GLU A 186 24.88 -2.36 6.32
N THR A 187 24.01 -2.54 7.30
CA THR A 187 24.17 -1.94 8.64
C THR A 187 25.40 -2.50 9.37
N ILE A 188 25.77 -3.76 9.15
CA ILE A 188 26.93 -4.40 9.79
C ILE A 188 28.26 -3.89 9.18
N LEU A 189 28.27 -3.49 7.92
CA LEU A 189 29.46 -2.98 7.23
C LEU A 189 29.80 -1.52 7.58
N GLN A 190 28.84 -0.75 8.10
CA GLN A 190 29.08 0.65 8.52
C GLN A 190 29.55 0.81 9.98
N VAL A 191 29.63 -0.27 10.74
CA VAL A 191 30.08 -0.29 12.17
C VAL A 191 31.50 -0.85 12.33
N ARG A 192 32.25 -0.94 11.23
CA ARG A 192 33.67 -1.34 11.29
C ARG A 192 34.61 -0.21 10.89
#